data_bbc1d9113eddff68a12980354721eb44
#
_entry.id   bbc1d9113eddff68a12980354721eb44
#
_cell.length_a   1.000
_cell.length_b   1.000
_cell.length_c   1.000
_cell.angle_alpha   90.00
_cell.angle_beta   90.00
_cell.angle_gamma   90.00
#
_symmetry.space_group_name_H-M   'P 1'
#
loop_
_entity.id
_entity.type
_entity.pdbx_description
1 polymer ?
#
loop_
_entity_poly.entity_id
_entity_poly.type
_entity_poly.pdbx_seq_one_letter_code
_entity_poly.pdbx_strand_id
1 'polypeptide(L)'
;AVLITAALSFLLTKLGVLDNLGIPRNSGFAMLIVMLLISVLVGSLVAIGTVKIPLRPFNRLINNINRLAAGDFTARMHYGKVIGDNPVFQELSESFNAMAEELENTQMLRSDFINNFSHEFKTPIVSIAGFAKLLRRGNLTDAQKEEYLAIIEEESLRLAAMATNVMNLTKVENQTILTDLTTFNLS
;
A
#
# COMPACT_ATOMS: atom_id res chain seq x y z
N ALA A 1 -38.34 10.47 7.72
CA ALA A 1 -39.07 9.91 6.57
C ALA A 1 -40.57 10.18 6.72
N VAL A 2 -41.26 9.70 7.77
CA VAL A 2 -42.71 9.78 7.95
C VAL A 2 -43.23 11.23 7.93
N LEU A 3 -42.54 12.17 8.60
CA LEU A 3 -42.91 13.57 8.61
C LEU A 3 -42.77 14.23 7.22
N ILE A 4 -41.76 13.86 6.45
CA ILE A 4 -41.51 14.37 5.10
C ILE A 4 -42.56 13.84 4.12
N THR A 5 -42.92 12.54 4.22
CA THR A 5 -43.96 11.96 3.37
C THR A 5 -45.35 12.53 3.69
N ALA A 6 -45.67 12.79 4.97
CA ALA A 6 -46.91 13.44 5.38
C ALA A 6 -46.98 14.88 4.91
N ALA A 7 -45.91 15.67 5.04
CA ALA A 7 -45.86 17.05 4.54
C ALA A 7 -45.97 17.13 3.02
N LEU A 8 -45.30 16.22 2.30
CA LEU A 8 -45.33 16.17 0.83
C LEU A 8 -46.70 15.75 0.32
N SER A 9 -47.38 14.78 0.96
CA SER A 9 -48.75 14.38 0.60
C SER A 9 -49.76 15.51 0.86
N PHE A 10 -49.61 16.22 1.97
CA PHE A 10 -50.44 17.39 2.29
C PHE A 10 -50.25 18.52 1.27
N LEU A 11 -49.01 18.77 0.86
CA LEU A 11 -48.70 19.80 -0.16
C LEU A 11 -49.29 19.42 -1.53
N LEU A 12 -49.18 18.19 -1.96
CA LEU A 12 -49.71 17.68 -3.24
C LEU A 12 -51.24 17.74 -3.28
N THR A 13 -51.90 17.46 -2.15
CA THR A 13 -53.35 17.61 -2.04
C THR A 13 -53.77 19.09 -2.10
N LYS A 14 -53.01 19.99 -1.47
CA LYS A 14 -53.28 21.41 -1.47
C LYS A 14 -53.05 22.07 -2.84
N LEU A 15 -52.07 21.58 -3.61
CA LEU A 15 -51.76 22.06 -4.97
C LEU A 15 -52.71 21.52 -6.06
N GLY A 16 -53.69 20.68 -5.71
CA GLY A 16 -54.65 20.14 -6.68
C GLY A 16 -54.04 19.14 -7.68
N VAL A 17 -52.81 18.66 -7.45
CA VAL A 17 -52.13 17.73 -8.36
C VAL A 17 -52.88 16.39 -8.46
N LEU A 18 -53.56 15.99 -7.39
CA LEU A 18 -54.38 14.77 -7.36
C LEU A 18 -55.67 14.90 -8.18
N ASP A 19 -56.24 16.09 -8.26
CA ASP A 19 -57.43 16.38 -9.07
C ASP A 19 -57.11 16.31 -10.57
N ASN A 20 -55.91 16.72 -10.98
CA ASN A 20 -55.40 16.61 -12.35
C ASN A 20 -55.10 15.16 -12.78
N LEU A 21 -54.83 14.28 -11.83
CA LEU A 21 -54.59 12.84 -12.05
C LEU A 21 -55.91 12.02 -12.07
N GLY A 22 -57.07 12.65 -11.94
CA GLY A 22 -58.37 11.99 -11.95
C GLY A 22 -58.66 11.12 -10.71
N ILE A 23 -57.97 11.38 -9.61
CA ILE A 23 -58.12 10.67 -8.36
C ILE A 23 -59.22 11.35 -7.52
N PRO A 24 -60.37 10.70 -7.29
CA PRO A 24 -61.46 11.34 -6.58
C PRO A 24 -61.07 11.60 -5.11
N ARG A 25 -61.16 12.84 -4.70
CA ARG A 25 -60.83 13.36 -3.36
C ARG A 25 -61.57 12.69 -2.21
N ASN A 26 -62.75 12.08 -2.51
CA ASN A 26 -63.59 11.44 -1.54
C ASN A 26 -63.28 9.95 -1.32
N SER A 27 -62.35 9.37 -2.06
CA SER A 27 -62.00 7.96 -1.88
C SER A 27 -60.77 7.84 -0.94
N GLY A 28 -61.01 7.62 0.31
CA GLY A 28 -59.93 7.39 1.30
C GLY A 28 -58.93 6.29 0.88
N PHE A 29 -59.40 5.36 0.09
CA PHE A 29 -58.55 4.26 -0.45
C PHE A 29 -57.55 4.77 -1.51
N ALA A 30 -57.98 5.69 -2.39
CA ALA A 30 -57.06 6.30 -3.38
C ALA A 30 -55.98 7.16 -2.70
N MET A 31 -56.37 7.90 -1.66
CA MET A 31 -55.38 8.64 -0.85
C MET A 31 -54.36 7.77 -0.17
N LEU A 32 -54.76 6.61 0.36
CA LEU A 32 -53.83 5.66 0.97
C LEU A 32 -52.82 5.10 -0.05
N ILE A 33 -53.29 4.77 -1.27
CA ILE A 33 -52.38 4.30 -2.35
C ILE A 33 -51.37 5.36 -2.73
N VAL A 34 -51.75 6.60 -2.90
CA VAL A 34 -50.84 7.70 -3.22
C VAL A 34 -49.83 7.94 -2.12
N MET A 35 -50.24 7.92 -0.85
CA MET A 35 -49.34 8.01 0.29
C MET A 35 -48.32 6.84 0.32
N LEU A 36 -48.74 5.64 0.02
CA LEU A 36 -47.87 4.47 -0.03
C LEU A 36 -46.84 4.61 -1.16
N LEU A 37 -47.27 5.01 -2.36
CA LEU A 37 -46.37 5.22 -3.48
C LEU A 37 -45.30 6.29 -3.21
N ILE A 38 -45.71 7.43 -2.63
CA ILE A 38 -44.82 8.51 -2.23
C ILE A 38 -43.85 8.01 -1.15
N SER A 39 -44.32 7.26 -0.19
CA SER A 39 -43.47 6.69 0.89
C SER A 39 -42.41 5.75 0.33
N VAL A 40 -42.78 4.86 -0.60
CA VAL A 40 -41.85 3.95 -1.28
C VAL A 40 -40.82 4.73 -2.11
N LEU A 41 -41.26 5.75 -2.84
CA LEU A 41 -40.37 6.56 -3.68
C LEU A 41 -39.38 7.36 -2.84
N VAL A 42 -39.83 8.03 -1.80
CA VAL A 42 -38.95 8.75 -0.86
C VAL A 42 -38.02 7.81 -0.11
N GLY A 43 -38.55 6.68 0.37
CA GLY A 43 -37.74 5.64 1.04
C GLY A 43 -36.65 5.09 0.13
N SER A 44 -36.98 4.84 -1.13
CA SER A 44 -36.03 4.36 -2.14
C SER A 44 -34.94 5.41 -2.43
N LEU A 45 -35.28 6.68 -2.61
CA LEU A 45 -34.32 7.76 -2.82
C LEU A 45 -33.38 7.95 -1.62
N VAL A 46 -33.93 7.92 -0.41
CA VAL A 46 -33.14 7.99 0.83
C VAL A 46 -32.22 6.79 0.95
N ALA A 47 -32.71 5.57 0.69
CA ALA A 47 -31.91 4.35 0.75
C ALA A 47 -30.73 4.40 -0.23
N ILE A 48 -30.96 4.83 -1.48
CA ILE A 48 -29.89 4.98 -2.49
C ILE A 48 -28.86 6.02 -2.05
N GLY A 49 -29.30 7.16 -1.52
CA GLY A 49 -28.42 8.22 -1.03
C GLY A 49 -27.59 7.79 0.17
N THR A 50 -28.20 7.04 1.11
CA THR A 50 -27.52 6.62 2.35
C THR A 50 -26.53 5.48 2.13
N VAL A 51 -26.72 4.63 1.12
CA VAL A 51 -25.85 3.46 0.88
C VAL A 51 -24.70 3.77 -0.07
N LYS A 52 -24.97 4.49 -1.17
CA LYS A 52 -23.95 4.70 -2.21
C LYS A 52 -22.90 5.77 -1.87
N ILE A 53 -23.27 6.80 -1.14
CA ILE A 53 -22.38 7.93 -0.85
C ILE A 53 -21.33 7.54 0.22
N PRO A 54 -21.70 6.91 1.35
CA PRO A 54 -20.71 6.55 2.39
C PRO A 54 -19.74 5.42 1.98
N LEU A 55 -20.07 4.61 0.97
CA LEU A 55 -19.20 3.49 0.54
C LEU A 55 -18.07 3.93 -0.43
N ARG A 56 -18.18 5.09 -1.06
CA ARG A 56 -17.14 5.58 -1.99
C ARG A 56 -15.74 5.72 -1.35
N PRO A 57 -15.58 6.26 -0.12
CA PRO A 57 -14.28 6.35 0.53
C PRO A 57 -13.67 4.99 0.82
N PHE A 58 -14.47 3.98 1.16
CA PHE A 58 -13.99 2.62 1.39
C PHE A 58 -13.50 1.94 0.09
N ASN A 59 -14.18 2.16 -1.03
CA ASN A 59 -13.71 1.66 -2.32
C ASN A 59 -12.35 2.26 -2.72
N ARG A 60 -12.10 3.53 -2.39
CA ARG A 60 -10.78 4.16 -2.59
C ARG A 60 -9.71 3.51 -1.72
N LEU A 61 -10.02 3.24 -0.45
CA LEU A 61 -9.12 2.52 0.45
C LEU A 61 -8.77 1.14 -0.10
N ILE A 62 -9.78 0.35 -0.48
CA ILE A 62 -9.59 -1.00 -1.05
C ILE A 62 -8.70 -0.94 -2.30
N ASN A 63 -8.96 0.01 -3.21
CA ASN A 63 -8.16 0.17 -4.41
C ASN A 63 -6.69 0.53 -4.10
N ASN A 64 -6.45 1.42 -3.14
CA ASN A 64 -5.08 1.78 -2.74
C ASN A 64 -4.37 0.63 -2.03
N ILE A 65 -5.08 -0.15 -1.19
CA ILE A 65 -4.54 -1.38 -0.58
C ILE A 65 -4.17 -2.40 -1.68
N ASN A 66 -5.03 -2.59 -2.68
CA ASN A 66 -4.75 -3.51 -3.79
C ASN A 66 -3.53 -3.05 -4.62
N ARG A 67 -3.35 -1.74 -4.84
CA ARG A 67 -2.15 -1.19 -5.48
C ARG A 67 -0.91 -1.47 -4.65
N LEU A 68 -0.96 -1.22 -3.35
CA LEU A 68 0.13 -1.49 -2.42
C LEU A 68 0.49 -2.99 -2.42
N ALA A 69 -0.51 -3.87 -2.35
CA ALA A 69 -0.34 -5.32 -2.43
C ALA A 69 0.25 -5.80 -3.78
N ALA A 70 0.00 -5.06 -4.86
CA ALA A 70 0.60 -5.29 -6.17
C ALA A 70 2.04 -4.76 -6.31
N GLY A 71 2.61 -4.16 -5.24
CA GLY A 71 3.97 -3.60 -5.23
C GLY A 71 4.07 -2.13 -5.64
N ASP A 72 2.95 -1.44 -5.82
CA ASP A 72 2.93 0.01 -6.08
C ASP A 72 2.97 0.77 -4.74
N PHE A 73 4.15 0.88 -4.17
CA PHE A 73 4.37 1.57 -2.89
C PHE A 73 4.31 3.10 -3.00
N THR A 74 4.22 3.64 -4.23
CA THR A 74 4.01 5.08 -4.44
C THR A 74 2.55 5.50 -4.26
N ALA A 75 1.65 4.53 -4.05
CA ALA A 75 0.23 4.81 -3.82
C ALA A 75 0.06 5.71 -2.58
N ARG A 76 -0.70 6.79 -2.75
CA ARG A 76 -1.05 7.71 -1.64
C ARG A 76 -2.55 7.91 -1.62
N MET A 77 -3.09 8.07 -0.43
CA MET A 77 -4.51 8.26 -0.20
C MET A 77 -4.81 9.71 0.17
N HIS A 78 -5.73 10.33 -0.58
CA HIS A 78 -6.22 11.67 -0.30
C HIS A 78 -7.74 11.68 -0.43
N TYR A 79 -8.41 12.20 0.58
CA TYR A 79 -9.85 12.48 0.53
C TYR A 79 -10.08 13.95 0.19
N GLY A 80 -11.08 14.24 -0.68
CA GLY A 80 -11.49 15.62 -0.96
C GLY A 80 -12.12 16.28 0.28
N LYS A 81 -12.19 17.62 0.28
CA LYS A 81 -12.63 18.45 1.43
C LYS A 81 -13.87 17.94 2.17
N VAL A 82 -14.89 17.46 1.46
CA VAL A 82 -16.17 17.02 2.10
C VAL A 82 -16.01 15.77 2.99
N ILE A 83 -15.06 14.89 2.68
CA ILE A 83 -14.82 13.66 3.43
C ILE A 83 -13.56 13.81 4.28
N GLY A 84 -12.56 14.55 3.79
CA GLY A 84 -11.29 14.79 4.43
C GLY A 84 -11.37 15.64 5.71
N ASP A 85 -12.46 16.44 5.87
CA ASP A 85 -12.72 17.19 7.12
C ASP A 85 -13.18 16.27 8.28
N ASN A 86 -13.53 15.01 7.98
CA ASN A 86 -13.86 14.05 9.02
C ASN A 86 -12.57 13.45 9.61
N PRO A 87 -12.35 13.59 10.94
CA PRO A 87 -11.11 13.15 11.60
C PRO A 87 -10.78 11.67 11.38
N VAL A 88 -11.79 10.80 11.27
CA VAL A 88 -11.59 9.36 11.03
C VAL A 88 -10.97 9.09 9.65
N PHE A 89 -11.40 9.80 8.61
CA PHE A 89 -10.85 9.63 7.26
C PHE A 89 -9.49 10.32 7.10
N GLN A 90 -9.24 11.37 7.86
CA GLN A 90 -7.93 12.02 7.93
C GLN A 90 -6.92 11.06 8.56
N GLU A 91 -7.19 10.54 9.76
CA GLU A 91 -6.35 9.56 10.45
C GLU A 91 -6.09 8.31 9.59
N LEU A 92 -7.13 7.82 8.90
CA LEU A 92 -7.01 6.69 7.99
C LEU A 92 -6.07 6.98 6.81
N SER A 93 -6.16 8.20 6.23
CA SER A 93 -5.26 8.63 5.15
C SER A 93 -3.82 8.75 5.62
N GLU A 94 -3.61 9.36 6.78
CA GLU A 94 -2.29 9.55 7.38
C GLU A 94 -1.64 8.20 7.69
N SER A 95 -2.39 7.30 8.34
CA SER A 95 -1.90 5.94 8.67
C SER A 95 -1.58 5.12 7.41
N PHE A 96 -2.43 5.18 6.38
CA PHE A 96 -2.18 4.51 5.10
C PHE A 96 -0.92 5.08 4.42
N ASN A 97 -0.79 6.40 4.37
CA ASN A 97 0.34 7.05 3.71
C ASN A 97 1.66 6.79 4.44
N ALA A 98 1.66 6.78 5.77
CA ALA A 98 2.83 6.42 6.57
C ALA A 98 3.26 4.96 6.32
N MET A 99 2.31 4.04 6.27
CA MET A 99 2.60 2.63 5.93
C MET A 99 3.15 2.47 4.51
N ALA A 100 2.57 3.18 3.53
CA ALA A 100 3.03 3.15 2.14
C ALA A 100 4.45 3.73 2.00
N GLU A 101 4.76 4.80 2.71
CA GLU A 101 6.08 5.42 2.75
C GLU A 101 7.13 4.49 3.37
N GLU A 102 6.80 3.83 4.46
CA GLU A 102 7.70 2.86 5.10
C GLU A 102 8.02 1.67 4.19
N LEU A 103 7.00 1.16 3.47
CA LEU A 103 7.20 0.09 2.48
C LEU A 103 8.03 0.56 1.28
N GLU A 104 7.82 1.78 0.80
CA GLU A 104 8.61 2.38 -0.29
C GLU A 104 10.08 2.54 0.11
N ASN A 105 10.34 3.07 1.32
CA ASN A 105 11.68 3.22 1.87
C ASN A 105 12.37 1.86 2.03
N THR A 106 11.67 0.88 2.58
CA THR A 106 12.19 -0.49 2.74
C THR A 106 12.56 -1.11 1.39
N GLN A 107 11.71 -0.95 0.38
CA GLN A 107 11.97 -1.46 -0.97
C GLN A 107 13.16 -0.73 -1.63
N MET A 108 13.28 0.57 -1.44
CA MET A 108 14.41 1.37 -1.94
C MET A 108 15.72 0.90 -1.31
N LEU A 109 15.78 0.82 0.02
CA LEU A 109 16.94 0.33 0.75
C LEU A 109 17.36 -1.08 0.31
N ARG A 110 16.38 -1.98 0.11
CA ARG A 110 16.64 -3.32 -0.40
C ARG A 110 17.21 -3.33 -1.81
N SER A 111 16.69 -2.47 -2.68
CA SER A 111 17.17 -2.34 -4.06
C SER A 111 18.59 -1.78 -4.09
N ASP A 112 18.87 -0.74 -3.32
CA ASP A 112 20.20 -0.12 -3.21
C ASP A 112 21.21 -1.11 -2.62
N PHE A 113 20.81 -1.86 -1.60
CA PHE A 113 21.64 -2.92 -1.05
C PHE A 113 22.04 -3.96 -2.12
N ILE A 114 21.05 -4.49 -2.87
CA ILE A 114 21.30 -5.48 -3.93
C ILE A 114 22.22 -4.91 -5.02
N ASN A 115 21.98 -3.66 -5.44
CA ASN A 115 22.80 -3.02 -6.47
C ASN A 115 24.24 -2.80 -6.02
N ASN A 116 24.43 -2.21 -4.85
CA ASN A 116 25.76 -1.96 -4.28
C ASN A 116 26.50 -3.27 -4.07
N PHE A 117 25.82 -4.27 -3.52
CA PHE A 117 26.37 -5.60 -3.29
C PHE A 117 26.81 -6.27 -4.60
N SER A 118 25.97 -6.18 -5.65
CA SER A 118 26.29 -6.72 -6.96
C SER A 118 27.55 -6.09 -7.56
N HIS A 119 27.71 -4.78 -7.39
CA HIS A 119 28.90 -4.07 -7.84
C HIS A 119 30.15 -4.47 -7.06
N GLU A 120 30.06 -4.56 -5.73
CA GLU A 120 31.18 -4.96 -4.89
C GLU A 120 31.63 -6.38 -5.12
N PHE A 121 30.72 -7.32 -5.44
CA PHE A 121 31.08 -8.69 -5.82
C PHE A 121 31.67 -8.79 -7.22
N LYS A 122 31.20 -8.00 -8.16
CA LYS A 122 31.64 -8.05 -9.56
C LYS A 122 33.14 -7.75 -9.69
N THR A 123 33.65 -6.77 -8.94
CA THR A 123 35.04 -6.32 -9.03
C THR A 123 36.03 -7.44 -8.69
N PRO A 124 35.99 -8.09 -7.51
CA PRO A 124 36.91 -9.17 -7.19
C PRO A 124 36.75 -10.39 -8.12
N ILE A 125 35.52 -10.72 -8.53
CA ILE A 125 35.27 -11.84 -9.46
C ILE A 125 35.95 -11.60 -10.80
N VAL A 126 35.84 -10.38 -11.34
CA VAL A 126 36.49 -10.01 -12.62
C VAL A 126 38.00 -10.01 -12.48
N SER A 127 38.54 -9.52 -11.35
CA SER A 127 39.97 -9.55 -11.02
C SER A 127 40.49 -10.97 -11.00
N ILE A 128 39.89 -11.86 -10.20
CA ILE A 128 40.26 -13.29 -10.11
C ILE A 128 40.25 -13.95 -11.50
N ALA A 129 39.15 -13.78 -12.25
CA ALA A 129 39.02 -14.36 -13.58
C ALA A 129 40.07 -13.83 -14.58
N GLY A 130 40.41 -12.53 -14.48
CA GLY A 130 41.44 -11.90 -15.28
C GLY A 130 42.83 -12.47 -15.01
N PHE A 131 43.25 -12.50 -13.76
CA PHE A 131 44.57 -13.04 -13.37
C PHE A 131 44.67 -14.54 -13.61
N ALA A 132 43.65 -15.31 -13.33
CA ALA A 132 43.61 -16.75 -13.65
C ALA A 132 43.76 -16.99 -15.17
N LYS A 133 43.16 -16.13 -16.02
CA LYS A 133 43.31 -16.21 -17.49
C LYS A 133 44.73 -15.87 -17.92
N LEU A 134 45.40 -14.92 -17.27
CA LEU A 134 46.79 -14.55 -17.55
C LEU A 134 47.72 -15.70 -17.16
N LEU A 135 47.56 -16.30 -15.98
CA LEU A 135 48.30 -17.49 -15.55
C LEU A 135 48.18 -18.66 -16.52
N ARG A 136 46.96 -18.89 -17.04
CA ARG A 136 46.70 -19.97 -18.02
C ARG A 136 47.34 -19.75 -19.37
N ARG A 137 47.57 -18.50 -19.78
CA ARG A 137 48.19 -18.18 -21.08
C ARG A 137 49.68 -18.53 -21.12
N GLY A 138 50.35 -18.64 -19.99
CA GLY A 138 51.78 -18.86 -19.90
C GLY A 138 52.61 -17.62 -20.26
N ASN A 139 53.89 -17.85 -20.49
CA ASN A 139 54.91 -16.80 -20.79
C ASN A 139 55.09 -15.76 -19.67
N LEU A 140 54.96 -16.18 -18.41
CA LEU A 140 55.15 -15.37 -17.22
C LEU A 140 56.46 -15.75 -16.51
N THR A 141 57.11 -14.79 -15.92
CA THR A 141 58.20 -15.04 -14.99
C THR A 141 57.67 -15.63 -13.68
N ASP A 142 58.49 -16.30 -12.91
CA ASP A 142 58.04 -16.86 -11.63
C ASP A 142 57.59 -15.80 -10.64
N ALA A 143 58.23 -14.62 -10.67
CA ALA A 143 57.78 -13.45 -9.88
C ALA A 143 56.37 -12.96 -10.29
N GLN A 144 56.07 -12.92 -11.58
CA GLN A 144 54.74 -12.55 -12.06
C GLN A 144 53.66 -13.59 -11.72
N LYS A 145 53.99 -14.87 -11.73
CA LYS A 145 53.07 -15.94 -11.30
C LYS A 145 52.71 -15.79 -9.82
N GLU A 146 53.72 -15.56 -8.98
CA GLU A 146 53.54 -15.38 -7.55
C GLU A 146 52.67 -14.13 -7.25
N GLU A 147 52.97 -13.03 -7.91
CA GLU A 147 52.18 -11.81 -7.79
C GLU A 147 50.70 -12.06 -8.18
N TYR A 148 50.41 -12.73 -9.31
CA TYR A 148 49.05 -12.97 -9.75
C TYR A 148 48.30 -13.97 -8.84
N LEU A 149 49.01 -14.97 -8.28
CA LEU A 149 48.43 -15.87 -7.31
C LEU A 149 48.10 -15.15 -6.00
N ALA A 150 48.96 -14.26 -5.53
CA ALA A 150 48.69 -13.44 -4.34
C ALA A 150 47.44 -12.55 -4.52
N ILE A 151 47.28 -11.93 -5.68
CA ILE A 151 46.06 -11.11 -5.98
C ILE A 151 44.80 -12.01 -5.99
N ILE A 152 44.87 -13.21 -6.60
CA ILE A 152 43.72 -14.12 -6.61
C ILE A 152 43.38 -14.57 -5.18
N GLU A 153 44.36 -14.84 -4.35
CA GLU A 153 44.14 -15.21 -2.94
C GLU A 153 43.49 -14.06 -2.16
N GLU A 154 44.05 -12.85 -2.25
CA GLU A 154 43.51 -11.67 -1.57
C GLU A 154 42.05 -11.40 -1.96
N GLU A 155 41.71 -11.39 -3.26
CA GLU A 155 40.36 -11.14 -3.72
C GLU A 155 39.39 -12.29 -3.36
N SER A 156 39.88 -13.50 -3.28
CA SER A 156 39.09 -14.67 -2.83
C SER A 156 38.75 -14.58 -1.33
N LEU A 157 39.72 -14.18 -0.50
CA LEU A 157 39.51 -13.94 0.94
C LEU A 157 38.54 -12.76 1.16
N ARG A 158 38.66 -11.71 0.36
CA ARG A 158 37.72 -10.58 0.38
C ARG A 158 36.29 -11.03 0.07
N LEU A 159 36.09 -11.85 -0.96
CA LEU A 159 34.76 -12.42 -1.29
C LEU A 159 34.20 -13.28 -0.14
N ALA A 160 35.03 -14.09 0.49
CA ALA A 160 34.61 -14.90 1.63
C ALA A 160 34.18 -14.07 2.83
N ALA A 161 34.89 -12.98 3.11
CA ALA A 161 34.52 -12.02 4.16
C ALA A 161 33.18 -11.32 3.85
N MET A 162 32.99 -10.88 2.59
CA MET A 162 31.74 -10.26 2.16
C MET A 162 30.55 -11.23 2.29
N ALA A 163 30.71 -12.50 1.86
CA ALA A 163 29.67 -13.52 2.01
C ALA A 163 29.32 -13.75 3.49
N THR A 164 30.31 -13.79 4.37
CA THR A 164 30.11 -13.96 5.83
C THR A 164 29.32 -12.76 6.40
N ASN A 165 29.65 -11.55 5.99
CA ASN A 165 28.94 -10.34 6.44
C ASN A 165 27.46 -10.37 6.03
N VAL A 166 27.13 -10.79 4.81
CA VAL A 166 25.74 -10.95 4.37
C VAL A 166 25.01 -12.01 5.18
N MET A 167 25.65 -13.16 5.43
CA MET A 167 25.04 -14.19 6.27
C MET A 167 24.75 -13.70 7.69
N ASN A 168 25.67 -12.91 8.27
CA ASN A 168 25.47 -12.33 9.59
C ASN A 168 24.35 -11.29 9.59
N LEU A 169 24.26 -10.44 8.56
CA LEU A 169 23.16 -9.48 8.41
C LEU A 169 21.81 -10.21 8.32
N THR A 170 21.73 -11.25 7.48
CA THR A 170 20.50 -12.04 7.33
C THR A 170 20.10 -12.73 8.64
N LYS A 171 21.06 -13.17 9.45
CA LYS A 171 20.77 -13.73 10.78
C LYS A 171 20.17 -12.68 11.72
N VAL A 172 20.72 -11.47 11.73
CA VAL A 172 20.22 -10.36 12.57
C VAL A 172 18.82 -9.95 12.13
N GLU A 173 18.56 -9.82 10.83
CA GLU A 173 17.23 -9.49 10.30
C GLU A 173 16.15 -10.54 10.64
N ASN A 174 16.53 -11.82 10.67
CA ASN A 174 15.62 -12.93 11.00
C ASN A 174 15.46 -13.17 12.51
N GLN A 175 16.31 -12.57 13.36
CA GLN A 175 16.18 -12.66 14.81
C GLN A 175 15.12 -11.68 15.32
N THR A 176 13.89 -12.16 15.41
CA THR A 176 12.75 -11.41 15.96
C THR A 176 12.84 -11.22 17.49
N ILE A 177 13.68 -11.97 18.19
CA ILE A 177 13.88 -11.93 19.65
C ILE A 177 15.37 -12.05 19.94
N LEU A 178 15.93 -11.08 20.66
CA LEU A 178 17.27 -11.19 21.24
C LEU A 178 17.24 -12.25 22.35
N THR A 179 17.78 -13.44 22.07
CA THR A 179 17.77 -14.57 23.01
C THR A 179 18.95 -14.54 23.98
N ASP A 180 19.99 -13.74 23.73
CA ASP A 180 21.18 -13.62 24.55
C ASP A 180 21.36 -12.18 25.08
N LEU A 181 20.63 -11.87 26.13
CA LEU A 181 20.82 -10.62 26.89
C LEU A 181 21.86 -10.86 28.00
N THR A 182 23.11 -10.43 27.78
CA THR A 182 24.13 -10.38 28.84
C THR A 182 24.21 -8.98 29.40
N THR A 183 24.09 -8.84 30.72
CA THR A 183 24.35 -7.59 31.43
C THR A 183 25.87 -7.37 31.53
N PHE A 184 26.36 -6.24 31.01
CA PHE A 184 27.75 -5.82 31.19
C PHE A 184 27.79 -4.45 31.88
N ASN A 185 28.82 -4.24 32.72
CA ASN A 185 29.00 -3.01 33.47
C ASN A 185 29.79 -2.01 32.62
N LEU A 186 29.23 -0.83 32.39
CA LEU A 186 29.88 0.30 31.74
C LEU A 186 30.62 1.13 32.82
N SER A 187 31.74 0.63 33.34
CA SER A 187 32.62 1.39 34.24
C SER A 187 33.83 1.94 33.48
#